data_86f95688a98115d01ee8ed7fdab0680f
#
_entry.id   86f95688a98115d01ee8ed7fdab0680f
#
_cell.length_a   1.000
_cell.length_b   1.000
_cell.length_c   1.000
_cell.angle_alpha   90.00
_cell.angle_beta   90.00
_cell.angle_gamma   90.00
#
_symmetry.space_group_name_H-M   'P 1'
#
loop_
_entity.id
_entity.type
_entity.pdbx_description
1 polymer ?
#
loop_
_entity_poly.entity_id
_entity_poly.type
_entity_poly.pdbx_seq_one_letter_code
_entity_poly.pdbx_strand_id
1 'polypeptide(L)'
;MSVPDLGILSRDSVARRTNRESFLLLGGAAAVLLQIAHPLVAAGVGAHSTYRSDFFGRLSRTVNTPLAVVFGTTAHARAGLRRIGRRHVPVRGRAPDGRSYDARDPALVVWVQVTLVLTSLRLYEFVLGRLGEADRDAYWQEARSFALELGATPESLPRTFSDVLAYERHMLATEAIPDANGVALARDVIRPIRWLPDIAYWPFDAITAGLLPPSLRLAFGLPWRTRERLWFRFAICALRLFVPLVPDRIRVVPQARGYEARLR
;
A
#
# COMPACT_ATOMS: atom_id res chain seq x y z
N MET A 1 24.59 20.56 -21.53
CA MET A 1 24.19 19.58 -20.49
C MET A 1 22.68 19.34 -20.65
N SER A 2 22.27 18.10 -20.89
CA SER A 2 20.84 17.77 -20.97
C SER A 2 20.23 17.84 -19.58
N VAL A 3 19.02 18.42 -19.48
CA VAL A 3 18.24 18.43 -18.22
C VAL A 3 17.97 16.99 -17.80
N PRO A 4 18.29 16.59 -16.56
CA PRO A 4 18.08 15.22 -16.10
C PRO A 4 16.58 14.88 -16.10
N ASP A 5 16.24 13.68 -16.62
CA ASP A 5 14.88 13.16 -16.56
C ASP A 5 14.56 12.73 -15.13
N LEU A 6 13.77 13.55 -14.45
CA LEU A 6 13.35 13.34 -13.05
C LEU A 6 12.08 12.49 -12.91
N GLY A 7 11.52 11.98 -14.01
CA GLY A 7 10.30 11.17 -13.99
C GLY A 7 9.01 11.99 -14.10
N ILE A 8 7.90 11.38 -13.77
CA ILE A 8 6.54 11.92 -13.95
C ILE A 8 6.04 12.81 -12.79
N LEU A 9 6.72 12.78 -11.64
CA LEU A 9 6.41 13.65 -10.51
C LEU A 9 7.36 14.84 -10.46
N SER A 10 6.92 15.92 -9.83
CA SER A 10 7.74 17.13 -9.63
C SER A 10 8.96 16.87 -8.74
N ARG A 11 9.95 17.76 -8.77
CA ARG A 11 11.13 17.67 -7.90
C ARG A 11 10.74 17.70 -6.42
N ASP A 12 9.76 18.53 -6.06
CA ASP A 12 9.30 18.76 -4.70
C ASP A 12 8.12 17.85 -4.31
N SER A 13 7.97 16.72 -4.99
CA SER A 13 6.89 15.76 -4.80
C SER A 13 6.80 15.27 -3.35
N VAL A 14 5.62 15.39 -2.76
CA VAL A 14 5.32 14.86 -1.42
C VAL A 14 5.33 13.34 -1.42
N ALA A 15 4.87 12.70 -2.50
CA ALA A 15 4.91 11.26 -2.65
C ALA A 15 6.37 10.75 -2.65
N ARG A 16 7.31 11.46 -3.30
CA ARG A 16 8.73 11.10 -3.22
C ARG A 16 9.28 11.27 -1.81
N ARG A 17 9.01 12.41 -1.18
CA ARG A 17 9.46 12.68 0.20
C ARG A 17 8.96 11.61 1.16
N THR A 18 7.74 11.16 1.00
CA THR A 18 7.12 10.13 1.85
C THR A 18 7.64 8.73 1.50
N ASN A 19 7.53 8.31 0.26
CA ASN A 19 7.83 6.93 -0.15
C ASN A 19 9.32 6.59 -0.24
N ARG A 20 10.23 7.53 0.02
CA ARG A 20 11.66 7.23 0.14
C ARG A 20 11.98 6.38 1.38
N GLU A 21 11.16 6.42 2.39
CA GLU A 21 11.41 5.81 3.69
C GLU A 21 11.20 4.29 3.67
N SER A 22 12.27 3.52 3.94
CA SER A 22 12.22 2.06 3.91
C SER A 22 11.33 1.45 4.98
N PHE A 23 11.13 2.12 6.12
CA PHE A 23 10.23 1.64 7.17
C PHE A 23 8.76 1.53 6.72
N LEU A 24 8.35 2.22 5.65
CA LEU A 24 7.00 2.08 5.10
C LEU A 24 6.68 0.65 4.64
N LEU A 25 7.70 -0.16 4.36
CA LEU A 25 7.52 -1.58 4.05
C LEU A 25 6.87 -2.37 5.19
N LEU A 26 6.99 -1.90 6.44
CA LEU A 26 6.29 -2.48 7.58
C LEU A 26 4.76 -2.36 7.48
N GLY A 27 4.25 -1.40 6.70
CA GLY A 27 2.82 -1.24 6.42
C GLY A 27 2.27 -2.17 5.34
N GLY A 28 3.14 -2.93 4.66
CA GLY A 28 2.75 -3.71 3.48
C GLY A 28 1.64 -4.73 3.75
N ALA A 29 1.71 -5.46 4.86
CA ALA A 29 0.65 -6.39 5.25
C ALA A 29 -0.68 -5.68 5.49
N ALA A 30 -0.68 -4.56 6.21
CA ALA A 30 -1.89 -3.76 6.46
C ALA A 30 -2.51 -3.24 5.15
N ALA A 31 -1.69 -2.77 4.20
CA ALA A 31 -2.17 -2.33 2.89
C ALA A 31 -2.88 -3.47 2.14
N VAL A 32 -2.26 -4.67 2.10
CA VAL A 32 -2.86 -5.83 1.42
C VAL A 32 -4.15 -6.27 2.13
N LEU A 33 -4.19 -6.28 3.46
CA LEU A 33 -5.39 -6.64 4.21
C LEU A 33 -6.54 -5.66 3.96
N LEU A 34 -6.25 -4.35 3.89
CA LEU A 34 -7.24 -3.34 3.47
C LEU A 34 -7.77 -3.63 2.06
N GLN A 35 -6.89 -3.94 1.10
CA GLN A 35 -7.30 -4.25 -0.27
C GLN A 35 -8.23 -5.45 -0.34
N ILE A 36 -7.82 -6.59 0.25
CA ILE A 36 -8.61 -7.84 0.24
C ILE A 36 -9.80 -7.83 1.21
N ALA A 37 -10.00 -6.76 1.99
CA ALA A 37 -11.25 -6.54 2.70
C ALA A 37 -12.43 -6.39 1.72
N HIS A 38 -12.18 -5.89 0.50
CA HIS A 38 -13.18 -5.87 -0.56
C HIS A 38 -13.28 -7.26 -1.21
N PRO A 39 -14.48 -7.93 -1.20
CA PRO A 39 -14.62 -9.30 -1.69
C PRO A 39 -14.18 -9.52 -3.14
N LEU A 40 -14.47 -8.57 -4.04
CA LEU A 40 -14.06 -8.67 -5.44
C LEU A 40 -12.54 -8.58 -5.63
N VAL A 41 -11.86 -7.77 -4.81
CA VAL A 41 -10.39 -7.72 -4.80
C VAL A 41 -9.83 -9.04 -4.25
N ALA A 42 -10.43 -9.56 -3.16
CA ALA A 42 -10.05 -10.86 -2.61
C ALA A 42 -10.22 -11.99 -3.63
N ALA A 43 -11.33 -12.00 -4.38
CA ALA A 43 -11.58 -12.97 -5.44
C ALA A 43 -10.52 -12.91 -6.53
N GLY A 44 -10.18 -11.71 -7.03
CA GLY A 44 -9.12 -11.50 -8.02
C GLY A 44 -7.74 -11.95 -7.52
N VAL A 45 -7.39 -11.60 -6.29
CA VAL A 45 -6.13 -12.01 -5.65
C VAL A 45 -6.08 -13.53 -5.46
N GLY A 46 -7.14 -14.15 -4.97
CA GLY A 46 -7.21 -15.59 -4.71
C GLY A 46 -7.08 -16.44 -5.97
N ALA A 47 -7.74 -16.03 -7.06
CA ALA A 47 -7.75 -16.77 -8.31
C ALA A 47 -6.46 -16.61 -9.14
N HIS A 48 -5.81 -15.45 -9.06
CA HIS A 48 -4.71 -15.09 -9.98
C HIS A 48 -3.34 -14.90 -9.31
N SER A 49 -3.27 -15.06 -7.98
CA SER A 49 -2.03 -14.79 -7.25
C SER A 49 -1.26 -16.06 -6.90
N THR A 50 0.05 -16.00 -7.12
CA THR A 50 1.02 -17.02 -6.72
C THR A 50 1.52 -16.82 -5.28
N TYR A 51 0.66 -16.38 -4.35
CA TYR A 51 1.06 -16.13 -2.94
C TYR A 51 1.71 -17.33 -2.28
N ARG A 52 1.26 -18.53 -2.62
CA ARG A 52 1.72 -19.78 -2.01
C ARG A 52 3.02 -20.30 -2.60
N SER A 53 3.36 -19.95 -3.84
CA SER A 53 4.52 -20.52 -4.56
C SER A 53 5.71 -19.57 -4.71
N ASP A 54 5.51 -18.24 -4.69
CA ASP A 54 6.57 -17.24 -4.91
C ASP A 54 6.34 -15.98 -4.06
N PHE A 55 6.41 -16.14 -2.75
CA PHE A 55 6.22 -15.00 -1.82
C PHE A 55 7.25 -13.90 -2.02
N PHE A 56 8.54 -14.22 -2.04
CA PHE A 56 9.60 -13.21 -2.13
C PHE A 56 9.62 -12.50 -3.49
N GLY A 57 9.45 -13.25 -4.60
CA GLY A 57 9.35 -12.63 -5.91
C GLY A 57 8.12 -11.75 -6.06
N ARG A 58 6.99 -12.14 -5.44
CA ARG A 58 5.80 -11.31 -5.42
C ARG A 58 5.99 -10.05 -4.57
N LEU A 59 6.53 -10.18 -3.36
CA LEU A 59 6.84 -9.03 -2.49
C LEU A 59 7.74 -8.05 -3.21
N SER A 60 8.83 -8.53 -3.81
CA SER A 60 9.75 -7.72 -4.61
C SER A 60 9.03 -6.98 -5.74
N ARG A 61 8.18 -7.66 -6.50
CA ARG A 61 7.40 -7.03 -7.59
C ARG A 61 6.38 -6.03 -7.09
N THR A 62 5.72 -6.33 -5.96
CA THR A 62 4.71 -5.46 -5.36
C THR A 62 5.31 -4.18 -4.82
N VAL A 63 6.53 -4.24 -4.28
CA VAL A 63 7.26 -3.08 -3.75
C VAL A 63 7.98 -2.31 -4.87
N ASN A 64 8.75 -3.01 -5.71
CA ASN A 64 9.64 -2.37 -6.67
C ASN A 64 8.89 -1.68 -7.82
N THR A 65 7.72 -2.18 -8.25
CA THR A 65 7.00 -1.58 -9.36
C THR A 65 6.42 -0.20 -9.01
N PRO A 66 5.70 0.00 -7.89
CA PRO A 66 5.27 1.34 -7.46
C PRO A 66 6.45 2.28 -7.19
N LEU A 67 7.52 1.81 -6.56
CA LEU A 67 8.70 2.63 -6.31
C LEU A 67 9.39 3.06 -7.62
N ALA A 68 9.39 2.21 -8.66
CA ALA A 68 9.88 2.58 -9.98
C ALA A 68 9.00 3.64 -10.66
N VAL A 69 7.70 3.67 -10.38
CA VAL A 69 6.78 4.74 -10.85
C VAL A 69 7.10 6.05 -10.15
N VAL A 70 7.33 6.04 -8.85
CA VAL A 70 7.60 7.25 -8.05
C VAL A 70 8.99 7.83 -8.33
N PHE A 71 10.03 6.98 -8.42
CA PHE A 71 11.43 7.39 -8.44
C PHE A 71 12.13 7.17 -9.79
N GLY A 72 11.51 6.49 -10.74
CA GLY A 72 12.09 6.22 -12.05
C GLY A 72 12.15 7.46 -12.94
N THR A 73 12.87 7.33 -14.06
CA THR A 73 12.75 8.27 -15.19
C THR A 73 11.33 8.21 -15.77
N THR A 74 10.94 9.20 -16.57
CA THR A 74 9.64 9.22 -17.25
C THR A 74 9.36 7.91 -18.01
N ALA A 75 10.36 7.40 -18.72
CA ALA A 75 10.26 6.14 -19.44
C ALA A 75 10.04 4.93 -18.52
N HIS A 76 10.78 4.86 -17.39
CA HIS A 76 10.65 3.79 -16.39
C HIS A 76 9.31 3.83 -15.67
N ALA A 77 8.84 5.03 -15.26
CA ALA A 77 7.56 5.22 -14.60
C ALA A 77 6.39 4.77 -15.48
N ARG A 78 6.35 5.22 -16.74
CA ARG A 78 5.35 4.80 -17.72
C ARG A 78 5.42 3.31 -18.05
N ALA A 79 6.63 2.74 -18.13
CA ALA A 79 6.79 1.29 -18.31
C ALA A 79 6.27 0.50 -17.11
N GLY A 80 6.47 1.01 -15.88
CA GLY A 80 5.90 0.46 -14.64
C GLY A 80 4.38 0.44 -14.66
N LEU A 81 3.75 1.57 -14.97
CA LEU A 81 2.28 1.68 -15.07
C LEU A 81 1.71 0.75 -16.15
N ARG A 82 2.30 0.73 -17.34
CA ARG A 82 1.90 -0.22 -18.39
C ARG A 82 2.07 -1.69 -17.97
N ARG A 83 3.10 -2.01 -17.19
CA ARG A 83 3.31 -3.36 -16.64
C ARG A 83 2.21 -3.75 -15.67
N ILE A 84 1.80 -2.83 -14.77
CA ILE A 84 0.68 -3.03 -13.85
C ILE A 84 -0.60 -3.27 -14.66
N GLY A 85 -0.94 -2.37 -15.58
CA GLY A 85 -2.14 -2.49 -16.42
C GLY A 85 -2.20 -3.82 -17.18
N ARG A 86 -1.08 -4.26 -17.83
CA ARG A 86 -1.03 -5.56 -18.52
C ARG A 86 -1.26 -6.75 -17.59
N ARG A 87 -0.81 -6.68 -16.34
CA ARG A 87 -1.05 -7.74 -15.33
C ARG A 87 -2.49 -7.77 -14.87
N HIS A 88 -3.21 -6.66 -14.92
CA HIS A 88 -4.62 -6.60 -14.57
C HIS A 88 -5.53 -7.19 -15.67
N VAL A 89 -5.10 -7.20 -16.94
CA VAL A 89 -5.92 -7.73 -18.06
C VAL A 89 -6.47 -9.15 -17.83
N PRO A 90 -5.68 -10.15 -17.39
CA PRO A 90 -6.21 -11.49 -17.14
C PRO A 90 -6.97 -11.61 -15.81
N VAL A 91 -6.90 -10.60 -14.90
CA VAL A 91 -7.49 -10.69 -13.56
C VAL A 91 -8.96 -10.30 -13.62
N ARG A 92 -9.78 -11.23 -14.09
CA ARG A 92 -11.23 -11.11 -14.21
C ARG A 92 -11.91 -12.47 -14.02
N GLY A 93 -13.14 -12.47 -13.55
CA GLY A 93 -13.88 -13.70 -13.30
C GLY A 93 -15.16 -13.47 -12.50
N ARG A 94 -15.58 -14.49 -11.75
CA ARG A 94 -16.71 -14.42 -10.81
C ARG A 94 -16.23 -14.70 -9.39
N ALA A 95 -16.68 -13.87 -8.47
CA ALA A 95 -16.48 -14.09 -7.03
C ALA A 95 -17.40 -15.23 -6.53
N PRO A 96 -17.13 -15.79 -5.33
CA PRO A 96 -17.97 -16.86 -4.76
C PRO A 96 -19.43 -16.48 -4.58
N ASP A 97 -19.75 -15.20 -4.41
CA ASP A 97 -21.10 -14.65 -4.31
C ASP A 97 -21.79 -14.46 -5.68
N GLY A 98 -21.13 -14.83 -6.78
CA GLY A 98 -21.64 -14.73 -8.16
C GLY A 98 -21.38 -13.38 -8.83
N ARG A 99 -20.94 -12.34 -8.13
CA ARG A 99 -20.59 -11.04 -8.73
C ARG A 99 -19.37 -11.18 -9.66
N SER A 100 -19.42 -10.48 -10.78
CA SER A 100 -18.26 -10.39 -11.68
C SER A 100 -17.22 -9.43 -11.13
N TYR A 101 -15.93 -9.74 -11.34
CA TYR A 101 -14.83 -8.82 -11.06
C TYR A 101 -13.91 -8.65 -12.28
N ASP A 102 -13.37 -7.46 -12.43
CA ASP A 102 -12.28 -7.12 -13.35
C ASP A 102 -11.33 -6.18 -12.59
N ALA A 103 -10.04 -6.52 -12.52
CA ALA A 103 -9.06 -5.67 -11.82
C ALA A 103 -8.85 -4.30 -12.48
N ARG A 104 -9.44 -4.07 -13.65
CA ARG A 104 -9.47 -2.77 -14.35
C ARG A 104 -10.75 -1.97 -14.06
N ASP A 105 -11.67 -2.52 -13.25
CA ASP A 105 -12.85 -1.77 -12.80
C ASP A 105 -12.39 -0.51 -12.07
N PRO A 106 -12.82 0.68 -12.50
CA PRO A 106 -12.44 1.94 -11.88
C PRO A 106 -12.66 1.96 -10.36
N ALA A 107 -13.74 1.39 -9.85
CA ALA A 107 -14.03 1.36 -8.42
C ALA A 107 -12.97 0.53 -7.65
N LEU A 108 -12.56 -0.63 -8.19
CA LEU A 108 -11.53 -1.45 -7.58
C LEU A 108 -10.15 -0.80 -7.67
N VAL A 109 -9.83 -0.12 -8.78
CA VAL A 109 -8.58 0.64 -8.93
C VAL A 109 -8.52 1.76 -7.89
N VAL A 110 -9.61 2.52 -7.71
CA VAL A 110 -9.71 3.59 -6.70
C VAL A 110 -9.52 3.03 -5.30
N TRP A 111 -10.21 1.95 -4.94
CA TRP A 111 -10.08 1.32 -3.62
C TRP A 111 -8.63 0.92 -3.33
N VAL A 112 -7.98 0.21 -4.24
CA VAL A 112 -6.58 -0.21 -4.09
C VAL A 112 -5.66 1.01 -3.93
N GLN A 113 -5.84 2.06 -4.74
CA GLN A 113 -5.02 3.27 -4.65
C GLN A 113 -5.21 4.00 -3.31
N VAL A 114 -6.45 4.14 -2.85
CA VAL A 114 -6.78 4.76 -1.55
C VAL A 114 -6.12 3.98 -0.40
N THR A 115 -6.19 2.67 -0.41
CA THR A 115 -5.57 1.85 0.66
C THR A 115 -4.05 1.98 0.71
N LEU A 116 -3.37 2.07 -0.43
CA LEU A 116 -1.93 2.31 -0.50
C LEU A 116 -1.56 3.68 0.07
N VAL A 117 -2.27 4.74 -0.34
CA VAL A 117 -2.07 6.10 0.15
C VAL A 117 -2.26 6.19 1.65
N LEU A 118 -3.40 5.69 2.16
CA LEU A 118 -3.73 5.77 3.58
C LEU A 118 -2.76 4.99 4.45
N THR A 119 -2.35 3.79 4.03
CA THR A 119 -1.40 2.99 4.81
C THR A 119 -0.03 3.66 4.86
N SER A 120 0.46 4.16 3.72
CA SER A 120 1.75 4.87 3.64
C SER A 120 1.74 6.14 4.50
N LEU A 121 0.71 6.98 4.38
CA LEU A 121 0.62 8.21 5.15
C LEU A 121 0.46 7.95 6.65
N ARG A 122 -0.40 7.02 7.05
CA ARG A 122 -0.57 6.67 8.47
C ARG A 122 0.75 6.24 9.10
N LEU A 123 1.47 5.33 8.46
CA LEU A 123 2.74 4.87 9.01
C LEU A 123 3.80 5.98 8.99
N TYR A 124 3.89 6.76 7.91
CA TYR A 124 4.78 7.91 7.85
C TYR A 124 4.50 8.89 9.00
N GLU A 125 3.25 9.27 9.19
CA GLU A 125 2.84 10.22 10.23
C GLU A 125 3.02 9.67 11.64
N PHE A 126 2.85 8.37 11.85
CA PHE A 126 3.19 7.75 13.13
C PHE A 126 4.67 7.87 13.47
N VAL A 127 5.56 7.81 12.48
CA VAL A 127 7.01 7.79 12.71
C VAL A 127 7.63 9.18 12.61
N LEU A 128 7.33 9.96 11.59
CA LEU A 128 8.00 11.23 11.29
C LEU A 128 7.18 12.47 11.59
N GLY A 129 5.95 12.29 12.08
CA GLY A 129 5.04 13.38 12.43
C GLY A 129 4.00 13.68 11.36
N ARG A 130 2.96 14.37 11.79
CA ARG A 130 1.78 14.66 10.97
C ARG A 130 2.12 15.64 9.85
N LEU A 131 1.70 15.30 8.63
CA LEU A 131 1.75 16.23 7.49
C LEU A 131 0.64 17.28 7.60
N GLY A 132 0.89 18.48 7.08
CA GLY A 132 -0.13 19.50 6.89
C GLY A 132 -1.20 19.07 5.87
N GLU A 133 -2.35 19.74 5.89
CA GLU A 133 -3.44 19.43 4.95
C GLU A 133 -3.00 19.59 3.48
N ALA A 134 -2.29 20.66 3.18
CA ALA A 134 -1.76 20.90 1.83
C ALA A 134 -0.83 19.78 1.35
N ASP A 135 0.05 19.26 2.22
CA ASP A 135 0.94 18.14 1.89
C ASP A 135 0.15 16.84 1.68
N ARG A 136 -0.88 16.59 2.48
CA ARG A 136 -1.75 15.41 2.31
C ARG A 136 -2.51 15.48 0.99
N ASP A 137 -3.06 16.65 0.67
CA ASP A 137 -3.73 16.86 -0.61
C ASP A 137 -2.76 16.72 -1.79
N ALA A 138 -1.55 17.31 -1.70
CA ALA A 138 -0.52 17.15 -2.73
C ALA A 138 -0.15 15.67 -2.92
N TYR A 139 0.09 14.93 -1.84
CA TYR A 139 0.33 13.49 -1.92
C TYR A 139 -0.81 12.75 -2.63
N TRP A 140 -2.06 13.07 -2.29
CA TRP A 140 -3.22 12.45 -2.93
C TRP A 140 -3.31 12.81 -4.42
N GLN A 141 -3.13 14.08 -4.82
CA GLN A 141 -3.17 14.47 -6.23
C GLN A 141 -2.09 13.77 -7.07
N GLU A 142 -0.90 13.61 -6.52
CA GLU A 142 0.18 12.85 -7.15
C GLU A 142 -0.19 11.36 -7.31
N ALA A 143 -0.70 10.73 -6.25
CA ALA A 143 -1.15 9.34 -6.26
C ALA A 143 -2.38 9.11 -7.16
N ARG A 144 -3.29 10.08 -7.23
CA ARG A 144 -4.47 10.11 -8.09
C ARG A 144 -4.09 10.01 -9.57
N SER A 145 -3.00 10.65 -9.98
CA SER A 145 -2.51 10.58 -11.35
C SER A 145 -2.17 9.15 -11.78
N PHE A 146 -1.68 8.31 -10.88
CA PHE A 146 -1.39 6.91 -11.15
C PHE A 146 -2.67 6.07 -11.31
N ALA A 147 -3.69 6.35 -10.52
CA ALA A 147 -4.98 5.66 -10.64
C ALA A 147 -5.65 5.96 -11.99
N LEU A 148 -5.56 7.20 -12.48
CA LEU A 148 -6.04 7.59 -13.82
C LEU A 148 -5.34 6.78 -14.91
N GLU A 149 -4.03 6.64 -14.85
CA GLU A 149 -3.25 5.85 -15.80
C GLU A 149 -3.59 4.33 -15.74
N LEU A 150 -4.15 3.86 -14.63
CA LEU A 150 -4.55 2.47 -14.42
C LEU A 150 -6.05 2.22 -14.73
N GLY A 151 -6.79 3.23 -15.16
CA GLY A 151 -8.17 3.08 -15.63
C GLY A 151 -9.24 3.65 -14.71
N ALA A 152 -8.88 4.31 -13.60
CA ALA A 152 -9.84 5.10 -12.84
C ALA A 152 -10.31 6.31 -13.68
N THR A 153 -11.54 6.80 -13.42
CA THR A 153 -12.04 8.00 -14.05
C THR A 153 -11.94 9.20 -13.11
N PRO A 154 -11.85 10.44 -13.63
CA PRO A 154 -11.82 11.63 -12.76
C PRO A 154 -12.97 11.71 -11.77
N GLU A 155 -14.15 11.23 -12.18
CA GLU A 155 -15.40 11.24 -11.40
C GLU A 155 -15.39 10.18 -10.29
N SER A 156 -14.70 9.04 -10.51
CA SER A 156 -14.61 7.96 -9.53
C SER A 156 -13.63 8.26 -8.41
N LEU A 157 -12.73 9.23 -8.61
CA LEU A 157 -11.65 9.55 -7.67
C LEU A 157 -12.06 10.65 -6.68
N PRO A 158 -11.81 10.48 -5.37
CA PRO A 158 -11.90 11.55 -4.40
C PRO A 158 -11.16 12.81 -4.87
N ARG A 159 -11.72 13.99 -4.59
CA ARG A 159 -11.13 15.27 -5.03
C ARG A 159 -10.03 15.75 -4.10
N THR A 160 -10.25 15.64 -2.80
CA THR A 160 -9.35 16.08 -1.74
C THR A 160 -8.94 14.89 -0.85
N PHE A 161 -7.93 15.07 -0.01
CA PHE A 161 -7.59 14.06 1.00
C PHE A 161 -8.71 13.87 2.04
N SER A 162 -9.48 14.91 2.34
CA SER A 162 -10.69 14.79 3.17
C SER A 162 -11.71 13.84 2.54
N ASP A 163 -11.90 13.94 1.22
CA ASP A 163 -12.79 13.02 0.48
C ASP A 163 -12.24 11.58 0.48
N VAL A 164 -10.90 11.40 0.47
CA VAL A 164 -10.28 10.07 0.63
C VAL A 164 -10.67 9.43 1.96
N LEU A 165 -10.66 10.20 3.05
CA LEU A 165 -11.06 9.71 4.37
C LEU A 165 -12.56 9.41 4.44
N ALA A 166 -13.39 10.21 3.77
CA ALA A 166 -14.82 9.96 3.66
C ALA A 166 -15.11 8.69 2.83
N TYR A 167 -14.41 8.53 1.71
CA TYR A 167 -14.48 7.35 0.85
C TYR A 167 -14.08 6.07 1.61
N GLU A 168 -12.97 6.09 2.35
CA GLU A 168 -12.57 4.94 3.17
C GLU A 168 -13.66 4.54 4.17
N ARG A 169 -14.22 5.53 4.89
CA ARG A 169 -15.31 5.25 5.86
C ARG A 169 -16.53 4.62 5.19
N HIS A 170 -16.91 5.13 4.02
CA HIS A 170 -18.01 4.59 3.23
C HIS A 170 -17.72 3.14 2.82
N MET A 171 -16.57 2.89 2.22
CA MET A 171 -16.18 1.55 1.77
C MET A 171 -16.14 0.54 2.91
N LEU A 172 -15.60 0.92 4.08
CA LEU A 172 -15.57 0.06 5.27
C LEU A 172 -16.96 -0.23 5.85
N ALA A 173 -17.93 0.62 5.58
CA ALA A 173 -19.31 0.43 6.03
C ALA A 173 -20.16 -0.39 5.03
N THR A 174 -19.81 -0.42 3.74
CA THR A 174 -20.66 -0.95 2.68
C THR A 174 -20.05 -2.09 1.87
N GLU A 175 -18.79 -1.94 1.40
CA GLU A 175 -18.18 -2.81 0.39
C GLU A 175 -16.97 -3.60 0.91
N ALA A 176 -16.12 -2.95 1.72
CA ALA A 176 -14.89 -3.54 2.22
C ALA A 176 -15.16 -4.35 3.50
N ILE A 177 -16.02 -5.34 3.38
CA ILE A 177 -16.42 -6.30 4.41
C ILE A 177 -15.89 -7.67 3.98
N PRO A 178 -14.85 -8.20 4.66
CA PRO A 178 -14.20 -9.43 4.23
C PRO A 178 -15.17 -10.62 4.24
N ASP A 179 -15.20 -11.34 3.14
CA ASP A 179 -15.83 -12.64 3.04
C ASP A 179 -14.92 -13.79 3.53
N ALA A 180 -15.39 -15.01 3.50
CA ALA A 180 -14.60 -16.18 3.89
C ALA A 180 -13.29 -16.33 3.07
N ASN A 181 -13.32 -15.97 1.77
CA ASN A 181 -12.16 -15.98 0.90
C ASN A 181 -11.14 -14.91 1.32
N GLY A 182 -11.59 -13.68 1.59
CA GLY A 182 -10.75 -12.60 2.10
C GLY A 182 -10.08 -12.96 3.44
N VAL A 183 -10.85 -13.59 4.36
CA VAL A 183 -10.31 -14.06 5.65
C VAL A 183 -9.28 -15.18 5.45
N ALA A 184 -9.51 -16.11 4.53
CA ALA A 184 -8.55 -17.17 4.23
C ALA A 184 -7.25 -16.61 3.62
N LEU A 185 -7.36 -15.67 2.68
CA LEU A 185 -6.21 -14.98 2.09
C LEU A 185 -5.41 -14.16 3.10
N ALA A 186 -6.10 -13.54 4.06
CA ALA A 186 -5.43 -12.77 5.11
C ALA A 186 -4.44 -13.63 5.88
N ARG A 187 -4.76 -14.90 6.15
CA ARG A 187 -3.83 -15.85 6.80
C ARG A 187 -2.57 -16.07 5.98
N ASP A 188 -2.68 -16.23 4.66
CA ASP A 188 -1.52 -16.39 3.78
C ASP A 188 -0.66 -15.11 3.73
N VAL A 189 -1.27 -13.92 3.85
CA VAL A 189 -0.58 -12.62 3.90
C VAL A 189 0.21 -12.43 5.17
N ILE A 190 -0.39 -12.74 6.34
CA ILE A 190 0.24 -12.56 7.66
C ILE A 190 1.12 -13.73 8.07
N ARG A 191 1.05 -14.87 7.38
CA ARG A 191 1.86 -16.09 7.59
C ARG A 191 2.56 -16.53 6.31
N PRO A 192 3.40 -15.66 5.71
CA PRO A 192 3.98 -15.92 4.40
C PRO A 192 5.01 -17.07 4.41
N ILE A 193 5.65 -17.35 5.54
CA ILE A 193 6.71 -18.35 5.68
C ILE A 193 6.18 -19.49 6.56
N ARG A 194 5.71 -20.57 5.95
CA ARG A 194 4.95 -21.63 6.62
C ARG A 194 5.70 -22.40 7.71
N TRP A 195 7.03 -22.46 7.65
CA TRP A 195 7.87 -23.13 8.66
C TRP A 195 8.18 -22.25 9.87
N LEU A 196 7.93 -20.93 9.79
CA LEU A 196 8.18 -20.01 10.89
C LEU A 196 7.07 -20.13 11.94
N PRO A 197 7.41 -20.29 13.24
CA PRO A 197 6.39 -20.41 14.29
C PRO A 197 5.60 -19.11 14.46
N ASP A 198 4.33 -19.22 14.82
CA ASP A 198 3.39 -18.08 14.95
C ASP A 198 3.89 -16.97 15.86
N ILE A 199 4.62 -17.33 16.92
CA ILE A 199 5.18 -16.34 17.85
C ILE A 199 6.15 -15.37 17.18
N ALA A 200 6.84 -15.78 16.12
CA ALA A 200 7.77 -14.92 15.39
C ALA A 200 7.04 -13.83 14.57
N TYR A 201 5.77 -14.04 14.24
CA TYR A 201 4.96 -13.05 13.52
C TYR A 201 4.29 -12.04 14.45
N TRP A 202 4.17 -12.36 15.74
CA TRP A 202 3.45 -11.52 16.68
C TRP A 202 3.86 -10.02 16.67
N PRO A 203 5.16 -9.64 16.57
CA PRO A 203 5.55 -8.24 16.49
C PRO A 203 5.01 -7.54 15.23
N PHE A 204 5.02 -8.24 14.09
CA PHE A 204 4.52 -7.74 12.82
C PHE A 204 3.00 -7.70 12.78
N ASP A 205 2.33 -8.69 13.38
CA ASP A 205 0.87 -8.71 13.54
C ASP A 205 0.38 -7.51 14.34
N ALA A 206 1.09 -7.16 15.42
CA ALA A 206 0.76 -5.99 16.22
C ALA A 206 0.92 -4.68 15.45
N ILE A 207 1.96 -4.56 14.61
CA ILE A 207 2.12 -3.40 13.71
C ILE A 207 0.99 -3.35 12.68
N THR A 208 0.71 -4.49 12.04
CA THR A 208 -0.38 -4.62 11.06
C THR A 208 -1.72 -4.25 11.67
N ALA A 209 -2.05 -4.81 12.85
CA ALA A 209 -3.26 -4.50 13.58
C ALA A 209 -3.35 -3.02 13.96
N GLY A 210 -2.24 -2.40 14.36
CA GLY A 210 -2.18 -0.98 14.70
C GLY A 210 -2.52 -0.04 13.55
N LEU A 211 -2.23 -0.46 12.32
CA LEU A 211 -2.51 0.31 11.09
C LEU A 211 -3.92 0.06 10.53
N LEU A 212 -4.60 -1.00 10.95
CA LEU A 212 -5.93 -1.37 10.45
C LEU A 212 -7.06 -0.71 11.25
N PRO A 213 -8.21 -0.44 10.62
CA PRO A 213 -9.46 -0.10 11.30
C PRO A 213 -9.92 -1.20 12.26
N PRO A 214 -10.63 -0.86 13.37
CA PRO A 214 -11.09 -1.85 14.35
C PRO A 214 -11.96 -2.96 13.76
N SER A 215 -12.84 -2.64 12.81
CA SER A 215 -13.70 -3.61 12.11
C SER A 215 -12.89 -4.69 11.39
N LEU A 216 -11.82 -4.31 10.70
CA LEU A 216 -10.99 -5.24 9.96
C LEU A 216 -10.06 -6.06 10.86
N ARG A 217 -9.60 -5.50 11.99
CA ARG A 217 -8.88 -6.31 13.00
C ARG A 217 -9.71 -7.47 13.49
N LEU A 218 -10.99 -7.19 13.80
CA LEU A 218 -11.94 -8.20 14.24
C LEU A 218 -12.21 -9.23 13.14
N ALA A 219 -12.52 -8.78 11.92
CA ALA A 219 -12.84 -9.64 10.80
C ALA A 219 -11.69 -10.58 10.41
N PHE A 220 -10.45 -10.10 10.46
CA PHE A 220 -9.24 -10.91 10.18
C PHE A 220 -8.69 -11.66 11.39
N GLY A 221 -9.34 -11.56 12.55
CA GLY A 221 -8.91 -12.24 13.77
C GLY A 221 -7.57 -11.76 14.33
N LEU A 222 -7.17 -10.51 14.06
CA LEU A 222 -5.95 -9.93 14.59
C LEU A 222 -6.14 -9.44 16.02
N PRO A 223 -5.39 -9.97 16.99
CA PRO A 223 -5.52 -9.57 18.38
C PRO A 223 -5.11 -8.11 18.56
N TRP A 224 -5.86 -7.38 19.38
CA TRP A 224 -5.58 -5.99 19.72
C TRP A 224 -5.84 -5.72 21.20
N ARG A 225 -5.18 -6.53 22.05
CA ARG A 225 -5.22 -6.45 23.50
C ARG A 225 -4.17 -5.47 24.03
N THR A 226 -4.03 -5.36 25.32
CA THR A 226 -3.05 -4.46 25.97
C THR A 226 -1.62 -4.73 25.51
N ARG A 227 -1.24 -6.01 25.36
CA ARG A 227 0.09 -6.43 24.91
C ARG A 227 0.41 -5.92 23.49
N GLU A 228 -0.50 -6.09 22.53
CA GLU A 228 -0.33 -5.65 21.15
C GLU A 228 -0.30 -4.11 21.06
N ARG A 229 -1.14 -3.43 21.83
CA ARG A 229 -1.15 -1.95 21.90
C ARG A 229 0.15 -1.40 22.45
N LEU A 230 0.67 -1.98 23.53
CA LEU A 230 1.94 -1.56 24.13
C LEU A 230 3.11 -1.81 23.19
N TRP A 231 3.15 -2.98 22.55
CA TRP A 231 4.17 -3.28 21.54
C TRP A 231 4.10 -2.33 20.35
N PHE A 232 2.93 -2.07 19.80
CA PHE A 232 2.76 -1.10 18.71
C PHE A 232 3.28 0.28 19.10
N ARG A 233 2.90 0.77 20.29
CA ARG A 233 3.39 2.06 20.82
C ARG A 233 4.92 2.06 20.96
N PHE A 234 5.48 1.00 21.54
CA PHE A 234 6.92 0.84 21.66
C PHE A 234 7.61 0.84 20.30
N ALA A 235 7.13 0.05 19.36
CA ALA A 235 7.69 -0.01 18.00
C ALA A 235 7.66 1.36 17.30
N ILE A 236 6.54 2.11 17.40
CA ILE A 236 6.45 3.47 16.85
C ILE A 236 7.42 4.42 17.56
N CYS A 237 7.52 4.37 18.88
CA CYS A 237 8.47 5.21 19.63
C CYS A 237 9.93 4.87 19.24
N ALA A 238 10.25 3.60 19.11
CA ALA A 238 11.57 3.17 18.65
C ALA A 238 11.87 3.66 17.23
N LEU A 239 10.92 3.52 16.30
CA LEU A 239 11.08 4.05 14.94
C LEU A 239 11.27 5.57 14.96
N ARG A 240 10.50 6.32 15.74
CA ARG A 240 10.66 7.79 15.89
C ARG A 240 12.06 8.18 16.36
N LEU A 241 12.60 7.42 17.31
CA LEU A 241 13.92 7.70 17.88
C LEU A 241 15.05 7.32 16.93
N PHE A 242 14.96 6.14 16.31
CA PHE A 242 16.07 5.56 15.55
C PHE A 242 16.07 5.94 14.08
N VAL A 243 14.92 6.09 13.42
CA VAL A 243 14.85 6.39 11.97
C VAL A 243 15.66 7.65 11.59
N PRO A 244 15.61 8.77 12.34
CA PRO A 244 16.43 9.94 12.01
C PRO A 244 17.93 9.71 12.13
N LEU A 245 18.36 8.73 12.92
CA LEU A 245 19.76 8.38 13.17
C LEU A 245 20.31 7.37 12.16
N VAL A 246 19.43 6.68 11.44
CA VAL A 246 19.83 5.66 10.45
C VAL A 246 20.39 6.35 9.21
N PRO A 247 21.60 5.96 8.75
CA PRO A 247 22.18 6.50 7.52
C PRO A 247 21.26 6.28 6.30
N ASP A 248 21.23 7.25 5.38
CA ASP A 248 20.37 7.23 4.18
C ASP A 248 20.55 5.95 3.33
N ARG A 249 21.74 5.37 3.34
CA ARG A 249 22.01 4.09 2.62
C ARG A 249 21.16 2.91 3.11
N ILE A 250 20.60 2.97 4.34
CA ILE A 250 19.73 1.95 4.94
C ILE A 250 18.30 2.48 5.03
N ARG A 251 18.14 3.74 5.49
CA ARG A 251 16.85 4.39 5.67
C ARG A 251 16.10 4.59 4.36
N VAL A 252 16.81 4.98 3.29
CA VAL A 252 16.23 5.35 2.01
C VAL A 252 16.20 4.16 1.06
N VAL A 253 15.04 3.90 0.44
CA VAL A 253 14.91 2.82 -0.55
C VAL A 253 15.86 3.01 -1.74
N PRO A 254 16.39 1.91 -2.33
CA PRO A 254 17.39 2.01 -3.41
C PRO A 254 16.94 2.87 -4.60
N GLN A 255 15.64 2.82 -4.94
CA GLN A 255 15.06 3.59 -6.05
C GLN A 255 15.13 5.11 -5.80
N ALA A 256 14.85 5.52 -4.56
CA ALA A 256 14.97 6.94 -4.17
C ALA A 256 16.42 7.41 -4.19
N ARG A 257 17.37 6.60 -3.73
CA ARG A 257 18.80 6.91 -3.82
C ARG A 257 19.28 7.09 -5.27
N GLY A 258 18.80 6.21 -6.18
CA GLY A 258 19.05 6.36 -7.61
C GLY A 258 18.46 7.64 -8.21
N TYR A 259 17.28 8.06 -7.74
CA TYR A 259 16.67 9.34 -8.10
C TYR A 259 17.51 10.52 -7.59
N GLU A 260 17.88 10.52 -6.32
CA GLU A 260 18.68 11.59 -5.69
C GLU A 260 20.07 11.74 -6.33
N ALA A 261 20.66 10.64 -6.80
CA ALA A 261 21.91 10.67 -7.55
C ALA A 261 21.78 11.39 -8.92
N ARG A 262 20.59 11.37 -9.54
CA ARG A 262 20.34 12.14 -10.78
C ARG A 262 20.11 13.64 -10.56
N LEU A 263 19.86 14.04 -9.32
CA LEU A 263 19.71 15.46 -8.96
C LEU A 263 21.05 16.20 -8.76
N ARG A 264 22.12 15.45 -8.55
CA ARG A 264 23.50 15.95 -8.36
C ARG A 264 24.21 16.11 -9.70
#